data_80db18ae58454af28d3c82e6b6330210
#
_entry.id   80db18ae58454af28d3c82e6b6330210
#
_cell.length_a   1.000
_cell.length_b   1.000
_cell.length_c   1.000
_cell.angle_alpha   90.00
_cell.angle_beta   90.00
_cell.angle_gamma   90.00
#
_symmetry.space_group_name_H-M   'P 1'
#
loop_
_entity.id
_entity.type
_entity.pdbx_description
1 polymer ?
#
loop_
_entity_poly.entity_id
_entity_poly.type
_entity_poly.pdbx_seq_one_letter_code
_entity_poly.pdbx_strand_id
1 'polypeptide(L)'
;MKAVARFIAAPLILVAVLLLLIAGGSAGTSSASAAACGIASAPGASSTGELPAAVGRWSGDQLRMAATLLDAAAKLGVNQQAQTVLIMTAMGESSLSNPDHGDAVDNSTIGVLQQGESYGPRSARLDPATAATAFLTRLVKVPGWESMEPTLAAHKVQINADPYHYAPFWTDAQVVVAAVTGKQVTSGCAATGNGEQSAKTLIAARAAGTLTDYNPKMLDELNGMADGTASAQCQIDPRVLQILVLVLNKYGSVGVSDINRPCAGEGLHCEYSAHCTSPSTAVDFNSIGGRTTTGGDPASLELLAYLDTIMPKGSHAGQVQCRPAMTFQNITAFSDPCTHLHVDVRGTTAPLTVTSGG
;
A
#
# COMPACT_ATOMS: atom_id res chain seq x y z
N MET A 1 49.66 76.93 -2.36
CA MET A 1 48.65 77.69 -3.07
C MET A 1 47.31 76.98 -2.76
N LYS A 2 46.34 77.74 -2.31
CA LYS A 2 45.18 77.32 -1.49
C LYS A 2 44.15 76.49 -2.24
N ALA A 3 43.80 75.32 -1.74
CA ALA A 3 42.67 74.50 -2.19
C ALA A 3 41.42 74.88 -1.39
N VAL A 4 40.36 75.25 -2.07
CA VAL A 4 39.06 75.57 -1.49
C VAL A 4 38.16 74.30 -1.54
N ALA A 5 37.79 73.84 -0.38
CA ALA A 5 36.82 72.76 -0.23
C ALA A 5 35.42 73.33 -0.38
N ARG A 6 34.61 72.80 -1.30
CA ARG A 6 33.17 73.04 -1.42
C ARG A 6 32.41 71.90 -0.82
N PHE A 7 31.71 72.14 0.29
CA PHE A 7 30.67 71.26 0.84
C PHE A 7 29.43 71.36 -0.02
N ILE A 8 28.96 70.23 -0.55
CA ILE A 8 27.65 70.09 -1.13
C ILE A 8 26.78 69.28 -0.18
N ALA A 9 25.81 69.95 0.38
CA ALA A 9 24.78 69.32 1.20
C ALA A 9 23.78 68.54 0.32
N ALA A 10 23.62 67.24 0.60
CA ALA A 10 22.61 66.41 -0.02
C ALA A 10 21.34 66.42 0.87
N PRO A 11 20.18 66.58 0.27
CA PRO A 11 18.90 66.49 1.04
C PRO A 11 18.57 65.04 1.41
N LEU A 12 18.21 64.81 2.67
CA LEU A 12 17.60 63.62 3.16
C LEU A 12 16.22 63.43 2.52
N ILE A 13 16.09 62.45 1.64
CA ILE A 13 14.78 61.98 1.19
C ILE A 13 14.36 60.87 2.14
N LEU A 14 13.35 61.19 2.95
CA LEU A 14 12.66 60.25 3.82
C LEU A 14 11.76 59.35 2.94
N VAL A 15 12.22 58.15 2.61
CA VAL A 15 11.38 57.15 1.97
C VAL A 15 10.63 56.39 3.03
N ALA A 16 9.36 56.73 3.20
CA ALA A 16 8.43 55.92 3.98
C ALA A 16 8.21 54.59 3.25
N VAL A 17 8.83 53.50 3.74
CA VAL A 17 8.55 52.14 3.27
C VAL A 17 7.23 51.71 3.89
N LEU A 18 6.16 51.79 3.08
CA LEU A 18 4.89 51.19 3.35
C LEU A 18 5.04 49.67 3.22
N LEU A 19 5.17 48.98 4.34
CA LEU A 19 5.12 47.50 4.44
C LEU A 19 3.71 47.05 4.09
N LEU A 20 3.45 46.77 2.79
CA LEU A 20 2.35 45.92 2.39
C LEU A 20 2.67 44.49 2.83
N LEU A 21 2.01 44.05 3.88
CA LEU A 21 1.87 42.63 4.20
C LEU A 21 1.06 41.98 3.10
N ILE A 22 1.71 41.53 2.05
CA ILE A 22 1.16 40.57 1.12
C ILE A 22 1.23 39.23 1.87
N ALA A 23 0.08 38.81 2.41
CA ALA A 23 -0.13 37.42 2.80
C ALA A 23 -0.05 36.60 1.51
N GLY A 24 1.16 36.29 1.08
CA GLY A 24 1.44 35.28 0.07
C GLY A 24 1.09 33.93 0.66
N GLY A 25 -0.15 33.51 0.45
CA GLY A 25 -0.47 32.10 0.56
C GLY A 25 0.39 31.36 -0.44
N SER A 26 1.52 30.81 0.02
CA SER A 26 2.19 29.74 -0.66
C SER A 26 1.17 28.62 -0.74
N ALA A 27 0.56 28.47 -1.92
CA ALA A 27 -0.01 27.20 -2.31
C ALA A 27 1.17 26.22 -2.29
N GLY A 28 1.44 25.67 -1.10
CA GLY A 28 2.24 24.49 -0.96
C GLY A 28 1.53 23.44 -1.80
N THR A 29 2.14 23.05 -2.91
CA THR A 29 1.90 21.76 -3.50
C THR A 29 2.20 20.78 -2.39
N SER A 30 1.18 20.44 -1.60
CA SER A 30 1.22 19.30 -0.71
C SER A 30 1.44 18.09 -1.62
N SER A 31 2.70 17.71 -1.78
CA SER A 31 3.03 16.34 -2.01
C SER A 31 2.19 15.60 -0.98
N ALA A 32 1.17 14.87 -1.40
CA ALA A 32 0.45 13.94 -0.56
C ALA A 32 1.44 12.83 -0.23
N SER A 33 2.40 13.16 0.64
CA SER A 33 3.33 12.23 1.20
C SER A 33 2.54 11.27 2.09
N ALA A 34 3.01 10.07 2.22
CA ALA A 34 2.47 8.97 3.04
C ALA A 34 2.05 9.35 4.48
N ALA A 35 2.35 10.56 4.94
CA ALA A 35 1.88 11.15 6.20
C ALA A 35 0.35 11.30 6.32
N ALA A 36 -0.41 11.15 5.23
CA ALA A 36 -1.86 11.14 5.24
C ALA A 36 -2.46 9.78 5.67
N CYS A 37 -1.63 8.78 5.91
CA CYS A 37 -2.10 7.48 6.38
C CYS A 37 -2.34 7.54 7.89
N GLY A 38 -3.58 7.64 8.32
CA GLY A 38 -3.97 7.77 9.72
C GLY A 38 -3.47 6.68 10.69
N ILE A 39 -2.69 5.70 10.23
CA ILE A 39 -2.05 4.68 11.07
C ILE A 39 -0.85 5.25 11.82
N ALA A 40 -0.06 6.15 11.19
CA ALA A 40 1.20 6.63 11.76
C ALA A 40 1.06 7.30 13.12
N SER A 41 -0.11 7.86 13.43
CA SER A 41 -0.38 8.57 14.68
C SER A 41 -1.20 7.77 15.70
N ALA A 42 -1.73 6.60 15.33
CA ALA A 42 -2.49 5.78 16.27
C ALA A 42 -1.55 5.09 17.27
N PRO A 43 -1.81 5.19 18.60
CA PRO A 43 -1.03 4.46 19.59
C PRO A 43 -1.07 2.96 19.35
N GLY A 44 0.07 2.30 19.52
CA GLY A 44 0.14 0.84 19.52
C GLY A 44 -0.65 0.25 20.69
N ALA A 45 -1.08 -0.98 20.55
CA ALA A 45 -1.85 -1.68 21.58
C ALA A 45 -1.23 -3.05 21.89
N SER A 46 -1.42 -3.51 23.12
CA SER A 46 -1.13 -4.89 23.54
C SER A 46 -2.16 -5.86 22.99
N SER A 47 -1.84 -7.14 23.03
CA SER A 47 -2.80 -8.19 22.77
C SER A 47 -3.99 -8.13 23.74
N THR A 48 -5.15 -8.60 23.31
CA THR A 48 -6.36 -8.68 24.16
C THR A 48 -6.30 -9.85 25.14
N GLY A 49 -5.31 -10.74 24.99
CA GLY A 49 -5.21 -11.99 25.74
C GLY A 49 -6.09 -13.12 25.19
N GLU A 50 -7.18 -12.82 24.53
CA GLU A 50 -8.03 -13.79 23.83
C GLU A 50 -7.70 -13.75 22.35
N LEU A 51 -7.20 -14.88 21.81
CA LEU A 51 -6.76 -14.96 20.43
C LEU A 51 -7.80 -15.76 19.61
N PRO A 52 -8.11 -15.32 18.37
CA PRO A 52 -8.92 -16.12 17.47
C PRO A 52 -8.23 -17.44 17.11
N ALA A 53 -9.00 -18.46 16.73
CA ALA A 53 -8.46 -19.74 16.33
C ALA A 53 -7.55 -19.63 15.08
N ALA A 54 -7.93 -18.74 14.15
CA ALA A 54 -7.17 -18.44 12.95
C ALA A 54 -7.47 -17.03 12.45
N VAL A 55 -6.51 -16.44 11.70
CA VAL A 55 -6.62 -15.17 10.99
C VAL A 55 -6.01 -15.39 9.60
N GLY A 56 -6.85 -15.56 8.58
CA GLY A 56 -6.40 -15.99 7.26
C GLY A 56 -5.65 -17.34 7.35
N ARG A 57 -4.42 -17.37 6.87
CA ARG A 57 -3.54 -18.55 6.93
C ARG A 57 -2.78 -18.70 8.26
N TRP A 58 -2.88 -17.73 9.15
CA TRP A 58 -2.14 -17.67 10.42
C TRP A 58 -2.98 -18.25 11.57
N SER A 59 -2.43 -19.15 12.35
CA SER A 59 -3.18 -19.83 13.42
C SER A 59 -2.27 -20.31 14.56
N GLY A 60 -2.89 -20.70 15.66
CA GLY A 60 -2.22 -21.40 16.76
C GLY A 60 -0.99 -20.66 17.31
N ASP A 61 0.20 -21.30 17.25
CA ASP A 61 1.46 -20.75 17.77
C ASP A 61 1.88 -19.48 17.06
N GLN A 62 1.55 -19.32 15.78
CA GLN A 62 1.86 -18.12 15.03
C GLN A 62 1.12 -16.88 15.59
N LEU A 63 -0.14 -17.02 15.96
CA LEU A 63 -0.90 -15.92 16.60
C LEU A 63 -0.41 -15.66 18.03
N ARG A 64 0.00 -16.70 18.78
CA ARG A 64 0.66 -16.52 20.09
C ARG A 64 2.00 -15.79 19.96
N MET A 65 2.77 -16.09 18.93
CA MET A 65 4.01 -15.38 18.62
C MET A 65 3.72 -13.91 18.28
N ALA A 66 2.75 -13.63 17.41
CA ALA A 66 2.33 -12.28 17.09
C ALA A 66 1.91 -11.51 18.35
N ALA A 67 1.15 -12.11 19.26
CA ALA A 67 0.77 -11.49 20.53
C ALA A 67 1.99 -11.13 21.38
N THR A 68 2.97 -12.04 21.50
CA THR A 68 4.22 -11.78 22.24
C THR A 68 4.98 -10.58 21.67
N LEU A 69 5.09 -10.51 20.33
CA LEU A 69 5.77 -9.40 19.64
C LEU A 69 5.03 -8.07 19.84
N LEU A 70 3.70 -8.10 19.74
CA LEU A 70 2.85 -6.91 19.91
C LEU A 70 2.85 -6.38 21.35
N ASP A 71 2.88 -7.28 22.34
CA ASP A 71 3.00 -6.89 23.75
C ASP A 71 4.35 -6.23 24.05
N ALA A 72 5.43 -6.73 23.43
CA ALA A 72 6.75 -6.09 23.53
C ALA A 72 6.75 -4.71 22.87
N ALA A 73 6.14 -4.59 21.69
CA ALA A 73 6.00 -3.34 20.97
C ALA A 73 5.17 -2.29 21.75
N ALA A 74 4.07 -2.71 22.37
CA ALA A 74 3.24 -1.84 23.20
C ALA A 74 3.98 -1.35 24.44
N LYS A 75 4.77 -2.21 25.11
CA LYS A 75 5.64 -1.82 26.23
C LYS A 75 6.70 -0.79 25.83
N LEU A 76 7.18 -0.86 24.59
CA LEU A 76 8.12 0.11 24.02
C LEU A 76 7.44 1.44 23.65
N GLY A 77 6.11 1.48 23.60
CA GLY A 77 5.33 2.68 23.29
C GLY A 77 5.34 3.10 21.82
N VAL A 78 5.68 2.18 20.91
CA VAL A 78 5.66 2.49 19.46
C VAL A 78 4.22 2.56 18.94
N ASN A 79 4.04 3.25 17.80
CA ASN A 79 2.74 3.38 17.14
C ASN A 79 2.31 2.09 16.42
N GLN A 80 1.07 2.05 15.98
CA GLN A 80 0.48 0.90 15.30
C GLN A 80 1.19 0.56 13.97
N GLN A 81 1.74 1.55 13.26
CA GLN A 81 2.52 1.32 12.05
C GLN A 81 3.78 0.51 12.35
N ALA A 82 4.54 0.88 13.38
CA ALA A 82 5.72 0.12 13.80
C ALA A 82 5.36 -1.30 14.24
N GLN A 83 4.23 -1.49 14.92
CA GLN A 83 3.70 -2.81 15.26
C GLN A 83 3.42 -3.65 14.00
N THR A 84 2.81 -3.03 13.00
CA THR A 84 2.48 -3.74 11.75
C THR A 84 3.74 -4.08 10.95
N VAL A 85 4.72 -3.16 10.87
CA VAL A 85 6.03 -3.42 10.25
C VAL A 85 6.75 -4.58 10.96
N LEU A 86 6.72 -4.64 12.28
CA LEU A 86 7.30 -5.74 13.06
C LEU A 86 6.67 -7.09 12.70
N ILE A 87 5.34 -7.17 12.69
CA ILE A 87 4.61 -8.42 12.37
C ILE A 87 4.86 -8.84 10.92
N MET A 88 4.79 -7.90 9.97
CA MET A 88 5.12 -8.14 8.57
C MET A 88 6.52 -8.72 8.40
N THR A 89 7.52 -8.15 9.10
CA THR A 89 8.90 -8.62 9.05
C THR A 89 9.01 -10.03 9.63
N ALA A 90 8.40 -10.30 10.78
CA ALA A 90 8.42 -11.64 11.40
C ALA A 90 7.70 -12.70 10.54
N MET A 91 6.67 -12.32 9.79
CA MET A 91 6.04 -13.19 8.79
C MET A 91 7.00 -13.58 7.68
N GLY A 92 7.73 -12.61 7.12
CA GLY A 92 8.71 -12.83 6.05
C GLY A 92 9.93 -13.61 6.50
N GLU A 93 10.43 -13.37 7.70
CA GLU A 93 11.65 -13.99 8.21
C GLU A 93 11.47 -15.44 8.67
N SER A 94 10.34 -15.75 9.31
CA SER A 94 10.18 -17.06 9.97
C SER A 94 8.76 -17.62 9.90
N SER A 95 7.84 -16.96 9.18
CA SER A 95 6.41 -17.29 9.24
C SER A 95 5.85 -17.26 10.67
N LEU A 96 6.26 -16.27 11.47
CA LEU A 96 5.90 -16.12 12.88
C LEU A 96 6.28 -17.36 13.73
N SER A 97 7.36 -18.05 13.39
CA SER A 97 7.96 -19.09 14.21
C SER A 97 9.21 -18.57 14.94
N ASN A 98 9.89 -19.40 15.71
CA ASN A 98 11.10 -18.97 16.41
C ASN A 98 12.22 -20.02 16.24
N PRO A 99 12.74 -20.20 15.00
CA PRO A 99 13.75 -21.21 14.74
C PRO A 99 15.05 -20.88 15.46
N ASP A 100 15.70 -21.90 15.97
CA ASP A 100 17.00 -21.80 16.65
C ASP A 100 18.19 -21.91 15.69
N HIS A 101 17.92 -21.90 14.40
CA HIS A 101 18.87 -21.99 13.30
C HIS A 101 18.52 -20.93 12.25
N GLY A 102 19.48 -20.61 11.41
CA GLY A 102 19.33 -19.68 10.29
C GLY A 102 18.94 -20.37 9.00
N ASP A 103 19.12 -19.62 7.91
CA ASP A 103 18.92 -20.12 6.56
C ASP A 103 20.02 -21.09 6.10
N ALA A 104 19.86 -21.63 4.89
CA ALA A 104 20.79 -22.60 4.33
C ALA A 104 22.13 -21.97 3.86
N VAL A 105 22.30 -20.63 3.93
CA VAL A 105 23.50 -19.94 3.43
C VAL A 105 24.64 -20.02 4.42
N ASP A 106 24.43 -19.53 5.64
CA ASP A 106 25.53 -19.49 6.63
C ASP A 106 25.09 -19.83 8.06
N ASN A 107 23.79 -20.05 8.25
CA ASN A 107 23.18 -20.38 9.57
C ASN A 107 23.50 -19.34 10.67
N SER A 108 23.83 -18.11 10.32
CA SER A 108 24.25 -17.06 11.26
C SER A 108 23.09 -16.33 11.93
N THR A 109 21.92 -16.35 11.33
CA THR A 109 20.71 -15.70 11.81
C THR A 109 19.80 -16.68 12.55
N ILE A 110 19.06 -16.21 13.55
CA ILE A 110 18.17 -17.05 14.36
C ILE A 110 16.95 -16.26 14.88
N GLY A 111 15.97 -16.99 15.35
CA GLY A 111 14.81 -16.45 16.03
C GLY A 111 13.73 -15.93 15.08
N VAL A 112 12.67 -15.40 15.64
CA VAL A 112 11.46 -14.98 14.92
C VAL A 112 11.73 -13.88 13.86
N LEU A 113 12.79 -13.09 14.04
CA LEU A 113 13.22 -12.03 13.12
C LEU A 113 14.53 -12.36 12.41
N GLN A 114 14.99 -13.60 12.44
CA GLN A 114 16.24 -14.07 11.83
C GLN A 114 17.39 -13.07 12.04
N GLN A 115 17.64 -12.74 13.32
CA GLN A 115 18.63 -11.74 13.70
C GLN A 115 20.02 -12.33 13.78
N GLY A 116 21.00 -11.62 13.19
CA GLY A 116 22.43 -11.93 13.30
C GLY A 116 23.04 -11.46 14.62
N GLU A 117 24.33 -11.76 14.83
CA GLU A 117 25.08 -11.47 16.09
C GLU A 117 25.11 -9.99 16.48
N SER A 118 24.96 -9.07 15.53
CA SER A 118 24.89 -7.63 15.81
C SER A 118 23.66 -7.21 16.65
N TYR A 119 22.70 -8.12 16.82
CA TYR A 119 21.53 -7.92 17.68
C TYR A 119 21.73 -8.40 19.12
N GLY A 120 22.84 -9.04 19.40
CA GLY A 120 23.18 -9.49 20.76
C GLY A 120 23.43 -11.00 20.86
N PRO A 121 23.57 -11.51 22.09
CA PRO A 121 23.84 -12.91 22.33
C PRO A 121 22.67 -13.78 21.86
N ARG A 122 22.96 -15.08 21.62
CA ARG A 122 21.99 -16.06 21.15
C ARG A 122 20.70 -16.08 21.99
N SER A 123 20.80 -16.00 23.31
CA SER A 123 19.64 -15.98 24.21
C SER A 123 18.71 -14.79 23.98
N ALA A 124 19.27 -13.60 23.68
CA ALA A 124 18.48 -12.41 23.39
C ALA A 124 17.77 -12.50 22.02
N ARG A 125 18.44 -13.07 21.03
CA ARG A 125 17.88 -13.27 19.67
C ARG A 125 16.80 -14.35 19.60
N LEU A 126 16.85 -15.33 20.50
CA LEU A 126 15.84 -16.38 20.65
C LEU A 126 14.70 -16.02 21.61
N ASP A 127 14.81 -14.92 22.34
CA ASP A 127 13.69 -14.36 23.11
C ASP A 127 12.87 -13.42 22.25
N PRO A 128 11.63 -13.78 21.87
CA PRO A 128 10.84 -13.00 20.90
C PRO A 128 10.58 -11.56 21.33
N ALA A 129 10.39 -11.31 22.64
CA ALA A 129 10.12 -9.96 23.15
C ALA A 129 11.38 -9.09 23.07
N THR A 130 12.54 -9.64 23.39
CA THR A 130 13.83 -8.96 23.27
C THR A 130 14.18 -8.70 21.80
N ALA A 131 13.97 -9.69 20.94
CA ALA A 131 14.19 -9.55 19.48
C ALA A 131 13.30 -8.45 18.87
N ALA A 132 12.02 -8.41 19.23
CA ALA A 132 11.09 -7.36 18.82
C ALA A 132 11.55 -5.97 19.28
N THR A 133 11.95 -5.85 20.56
CA THR A 133 12.45 -4.59 21.12
C THR A 133 13.70 -4.11 20.39
N ALA A 134 14.64 -5.01 20.08
CA ALA A 134 15.86 -4.68 19.35
C ALA A 134 15.58 -4.23 17.91
N PHE A 135 14.65 -4.88 17.21
CA PHE A 135 14.19 -4.48 15.88
C PHE A 135 13.56 -3.09 15.90
N LEU A 136 12.56 -2.89 16.77
CA LEU A 136 11.82 -1.63 16.86
C LEU A 136 12.70 -0.46 17.28
N THR A 137 13.67 -0.68 18.18
CA THR A 137 14.66 0.34 18.57
C THR A 137 15.51 0.80 17.39
N ARG A 138 15.76 -0.07 16.42
CA ARG A 138 16.44 0.29 15.17
C ARG A 138 15.50 0.95 14.19
N LEU A 139 14.28 0.42 14.03
CA LEU A 139 13.28 0.97 13.11
C LEU A 139 13.00 2.45 13.38
N VAL A 140 12.73 2.81 14.62
CA VAL A 140 12.40 4.20 14.99
C VAL A 140 13.57 5.18 14.83
N LYS A 141 14.78 4.68 14.61
CA LYS A 141 15.98 5.48 14.31
C LYS A 141 16.23 5.66 12.81
N VAL A 142 15.52 4.95 11.95
CA VAL A 142 15.62 5.11 10.50
C VAL A 142 14.97 6.45 10.12
N PRO A 143 15.72 7.42 9.55
CA PRO A 143 15.14 8.72 9.21
C PRO A 143 13.98 8.58 8.23
N GLY A 144 12.82 9.13 8.58
CA GLY A 144 11.63 9.14 7.72
C GLY A 144 10.94 7.78 7.57
N TRP A 145 11.22 6.79 8.41
CA TRP A 145 10.63 5.45 8.33
C TRP A 145 9.10 5.46 8.28
N GLU A 146 8.47 6.41 8.99
CA GLU A 146 7.01 6.56 9.04
C GLU A 146 6.39 6.94 7.68
N SER A 147 7.19 7.59 6.83
CA SER A 147 6.80 7.97 5.47
C SER A 147 7.31 6.99 4.41
N MET A 148 8.12 6.01 4.82
CA MET A 148 8.61 4.99 3.90
C MET A 148 7.53 3.95 3.66
N GLU A 149 7.64 3.31 2.53
CA GLU A 149 6.96 2.06 2.32
C GLU A 149 7.35 1.04 3.39
N PRO A 150 6.38 0.33 3.99
CA PRO A 150 6.64 -0.58 5.11
C PRO A 150 7.76 -1.60 4.87
N THR A 151 7.80 -2.21 3.67
CA THR A 151 8.85 -3.17 3.31
C THR A 151 10.23 -2.52 3.24
N LEU A 152 10.32 -1.27 2.72
CA LEU A 152 11.58 -0.53 2.68
C LEU A 152 12.05 -0.11 4.07
N ALA A 153 11.11 0.24 4.97
CA ALA A 153 11.44 0.52 6.36
C ALA A 153 11.99 -0.74 7.07
N ALA A 154 11.37 -1.90 6.86
CA ALA A 154 11.85 -3.18 7.36
C ALA A 154 13.22 -3.55 6.77
N HIS A 155 13.39 -3.39 5.44
CA HIS A 155 14.66 -3.63 4.75
C HIS A 155 15.81 -2.79 5.32
N LYS A 156 15.58 -1.51 5.67
CA LYS A 156 16.60 -0.65 6.30
C LYS A 156 17.10 -1.19 7.63
N VAL A 157 16.28 -1.96 8.32
CA VAL A 157 16.64 -2.58 9.63
C VAL A 157 17.27 -3.95 9.44
N GLN A 158 16.74 -4.78 8.55
CA GLN A 158 17.15 -6.16 8.33
C GLN A 158 18.31 -6.30 7.34
N ILE A 159 18.48 -5.34 6.42
CA ILE A 159 19.57 -5.30 5.43
C ILE A 159 19.62 -6.58 4.56
N ASN A 160 18.42 -7.14 4.28
CA ASN A 160 18.27 -8.28 3.40
C ASN A 160 18.53 -7.91 1.92
N ALA A 161 18.76 -8.92 1.06
CA ALA A 161 19.12 -8.68 -0.34
C ALA A 161 17.98 -8.06 -1.18
N ASP A 162 16.72 -8.41 -0.87
CA ASP A 162 15.55 -7.91 -1.58
C ASP A 162 14.78 -6.86 -0.76
N PRO A 163 14.77 -5.58 -1.20
CA PRO A 163 14.03 -4.52 -0.50
C PRO A 163 12.53 -4.77 -0.39
N TYR A 164 11.95 -5.57 -1.30
CA TYR A 164 10.53 -5.85 -1.36
C TYR A 164 10.13 -7.21 -0.77
N HIS A 165 11.07 -7.92 -0.15
CA HIS A 165 10.87 -9.23 0.45
C HIS A 165 9.64 -9.31 1.37
N TYR A 166 9.36 -8.26 2.14
CA TYR A 166 8.27 -8.25 3.12
C TYR A 166 6.93 -7.75 2.56
N ALA A 167 6.92 -7.14 1.37
CA ALA A 167 5.72 -6.55 0.79
C ALA A 167 4.51 -7.51 0.73
N PRO A 168 4.66 -8.80 0.37
CA PRO A 168 3.54 -9.76 0.31
C PRO A 168 2.85 -10.01 1.67
N PHE A 169 3.51 -9.68 2.78
CA PHE A 169 2.99 -9.93 4.12
C PHE A 169 2.28 -8.72 4.75
N TRP A 170 2.28 -7.57 4.08
CA TRP A 170 1.77 -6.34 4.69
C TRP A 170 0.28 -6.42 5.06
N THR A 171 -0.56 -6.89 4.15
CA THR A 171 -2.01 -7.04 4.39
C THR A 171 -2.29 -8.04 5.50
N ASP A 172 -1.63 -9.19 5.47
CA ASP A 172 -1.75 -10.21 6.52
C ASP A 172 -1.34 -9.64 7.89
N ALA A 173 -0.25 -8.86 7.94
CA ALA A 173 0.22 -8.25 9.18
C ALA A 173 -0.83 -7.29 9.78
N GLN A 174 -1.49 -6.48 8.95
CA GLN A 174 -2.54 -5.58 9.41
C GLN A 174 -3.72 -6.33 10.01
N VAL A 175 -4.19 -7.38 9.32
CA VAL A 175 -5.32 -8.19 9.80
C VAL A 175 -4.96 -8.93 11.09
N VAL A 176 -3.74 -9.46 11.20
CA VAL A 176 -3.24 -10.11 12.42
C VAL A 176 -3.11 -9.10 13.57
N VAL A 177 -2.52 -7.92 13.33
CA VAL A 177 -2.44 -6.87 14.36
C VAL A 177 -3.83 -6.46 14.85
N ALA A 178 -4.78 -6.23 13.94
CA ALA A 178 -6.16 -5.90 14.29
C ALA A 178 -6.82 -6.99 15.14
N ALA A 179 -6.71 -8.24 14.71
CA ALA A 179 -7.33 -9.38 15.38
C ALA A 179 -6.73 -9.66 16.77
N VAL A 180 -5.40 -9.53 16.91
CA VAL A 180 -4.68 -9.79 18.17
C VAL A 180 -4.84 -8.65 19.17
N THR A 181 -4.86 -7.40 18.72
CA THR A 181 -4.96 -6.23 19.61
C THR A 181 -6.41 -5.76 19.86
N GLY A 182 -7.38 -6.28 19.12
CA GLY A 182 -8.76 -5.79 19.13
C GLY A 182 -8.90 -4.33 18.64
N LYS A 183 -7.84 -3.75 18.07
CA LYS A 183 -7.84 -2.40 17.52
C LYS A 183 -7.91 -2.46 16.01
N GLN A 184 -8.92 -1.81 15.46
CA GLN A 184 -8.99 -1.66 14.00
C GLN A 184 -7.71 -0.98 13.50
N VAL A 185 -7.01 -1.65 12.61
CA VAL A 185 -5.94 -1.02 11.84
C VAL A 185 -6.65 -0.19 10.79
N THR A 186 -6.83 1.09 11.04
CA THR A 186 -7.38 2.01 10.03
C THR A 186 -6.33 2.19 8.94
N SER A 187 -6.40 1.34 7.96
CA SER A 187 -5.47 1.30 6.84
C SER A 187 -5.83 2.34 5.78
N GLY A 188 -5.70 3.63 6.10
CA GLY A 188 -5.86 4.67 5.07
C GLY A 188 -4.82 4.61 3.95
N CYS A 189 -3.69 3.90 4.16
CA CYS A 189 -2.64 3.82 3.14
C CYS A 189 -2.11 2.42 2.88
N ALA A 190 -2.42 1.48 3.71
CA ALA A 190 -1.57 0.32 3.84
C ALA A 190 -2.04 -0.87 3.02
N ALA A 191 -3.29 -0.91 2.62
CA ALA A 191 -3.75 -1.97 1.74
C ALA A 191 -3.23 -1.81 0.31
N THR A 192 -2.74 -0.59 -0.02
CA THR A 192 -2.61 -0.26 -1.42
C THR A 192 -1.41 0.62 -1.76
N GLY A 193 -0.71 1.20 -0.80
CA GLY A 193 0.33 2.18 -1.11
C GLY A 193 -0.21 3.39 -1.90
N ASN A 194 0.68 4.25 -2.40
CA ASN A 194 0.36 5.17 -3.48
C ASN A 194 0.34 4.41 -4.83
N GLY A 195 -0.07 5.06 -5.91
CA GLY A 195 -0.11 4.42 -7.23
C GLY A 195 1.24 3.83 -7.66
N GLU A 196 2.33 4.50 -7.34
CA GLU A 196 3.70 4.04 -7.59
C GLU A 196 3.99 2.72 -6.88
N GLN A 197 3.61 2.62 -5.61
CA GLN A 197 3.80 1.44 -4.81
C GLN A 197 2.97 0.25 -5.31
N SER A 198 1.70 0.50 -5.58
CA SER A 198 0.81 -0.52 -6.13
C SER A 198 1.35 -1.04 -7.47
N ALA A 199 1.88 -0.16 -8.33
CA ALA A 199 2.50 -0.55 -9.58
C ALA A 199 3.72 -1.46 -9.37
N LYS A 200 4.62 -1.14 -8.43
CA LYS A 200 5.78 -1.98 -8.08
C LYS A 200 5.35 -3.37 -7.59
N THR A 201 4.32 -3.44 -6.75
CA THR A 201 3.74 -4.70 -6.27
C THR A 201 3.19 -5.53 -7.42
N LEU A 202 2.48 -4.90 -8.37
CA LEU A 202 1.90 -5.57 -9.54
C LEU A 202 2.98 -6.05 -10.52
N ILE A 203 4.08 -5.30 -10.71
CA ILE A 203 5.24 -5.72 -11.49
C ILE A 203 5.86 -6.99 -10.89
N ALA A 204 6.05 -7.03 -9.57
CA ALA A 204 6.57 -8.20 -8.88
C ALA A 204 5.62 -9.40 -9.01
N ALA A 205 4.31 -9.20 -8.88
CA ALA A 205 3.30 -10.22 -9.08
C ALA A 205 3.28 -10.78 -10.51
N ARG A 206 3.48 -9.92 -11.50
CA ARG A 206 3.61 -10.33 -12.90
C ARG A 206 4.87 -11.17 -13.11
N ALA A 207 6.00 -10.78 -12.56
CA ALA A 207 7.23 -11.56 -12.60
C ALA A 207 7.09 -12.93 -11.91
N ALA A 208 6.29 -13.01 -10.84
CA ALA A 208 5.95 -14.25 -10.13
C ALA A 208 4.87 -15.10 -10.86
N GLY A 209 4.24 -14.60 -11.92
CA GLY A 209 3.16 -15.29 -12.63
C GLY A 209 1.80 -15.29 -11.91
N THR A 210 1.64 -14.52 -10.86
CA THR A 210 0.37 -14.36 -10.13
C THR A 210 -0.50 -13.23 -10.68
N LEU A 211 0.08 -12.30 -11.43
CA LEU A 211 -0.63 -11.36 -12.29
C LEU A 211 -0.36 -11.73 -13.75
N THR A 212 -1.43 -11.98 -14.50
CA THR A 212 -1.36 -12.26 -15.93
C THR A 212 -2.06 -11.18 -16.73
N ASP A 213 -1.54 -10.84 -17.88
CA ASP A 213 -2.08 -9.83 -18.78
C ASP A 213 -2.33 -10.40 -20.17
N TYR A 214 -3.36 -9.87 -20.80
CA TYR A 214 -3.65 -10.13 -22.22
C TYR A 214 -2.87 -9.15 -23.12
N ASN A 215 -2.52 -7.99 -22.57
CA ASN A 215 -1.82 -6.93 -23.29
C ASN A 215 -0.36 -6.87 -22.83
N PRO A 216 0.62 -7.21 -23.68
CA PRO A 216 2.04 -7.17 -23.33
C PRO A 216 2.52 -5.75 -22.92
N LYS A 217 1.76 -4.69 -23.29
CA LYS A 217 2.08 -3.31 -22.93
C LYS A 217 1.68 -2.93 -21.48
N MET A 218 0.90 -3.76 -20.78
CA MET A 218 0.55 -3.50 -19.38
C MET A 218 1.80 -3.36 -18.50
N LEU A 219 2.88 -4.09 -18.81
CA LEU A 219 4.14 -3.93 -18.10
C LEU A 219 4.73 -2.53 -18.27
N ASP A 220 4.66 -1.96 -19.48
CA ASP A 220 5.15 -0.61 -19.75
C ASP A 220 4.31 0.44 -19.01
N GLU A 221 2.99 0.25 -18.95
CA GLU A 221 2.07 1.08 -18.17
C GLU A 221 2.42 1.04 -16.67
N LEU A 222 2.63 -0.15 -16.12
CA LEU A 222 3.00 -0.33 -14.72
C LEU A 222 4.39 0.25 -14.41
N ASN A 223 5.38 0.07 -15.30
CA ASN A 223 6.71 0.65 -15.13
C ASN A 223 6.66 2.17 -15.10
N GLY A 224 5.93 2.81 -16.02
CA GLY A 224 5.76 4.25 -16.02
C GLY A 224 5.11 4.79 -14.73
N MET A 225 4.13 4.07 -14.18
CA MET A 225 3.51 4.40 -12.89
C MET A 225 4.48 4.17 -11.72
N ALA A 226 5.27 3.09 -11.73
CA ALA A 226 6.22 2.74 -10.68
C ALA A 226 7.39 3.71 -10.58
N ASP A 227 7.81 4.28 -11.72
CA ASP A 227 8.95 5.19 -11.82
C ASP A 227 8.54 6.66 -11.83
N GLY A 228 7.24 6.95 -11.84
CA GLY A 228 6.71 8.31 -11.96
C GLY A 228 6.97 8.95 -13.33
N THR A 229 7.26 8.15 -14.36
CA THR A 229 7.58 8.62 -15.73
C THR A 229 6.41 8.46 -16.71
N ALA A 230 5.27 7.92 -16.25
CA ALA A 230 4.10 7.76 -17.10
C ALA A 230 3.68 9.09 -17.75
N SER A 231 3.54 9.10 -19.06
CA SER A 231 3.00 10.25 -19.78
C SER A 231 1.55 10.51 -19.37
N ALA A 232 1.03 11.70 -19.64
CA ALA A 232 -0.35 12.06 -19.27
C ALA A 232 -1.38 11.02 -19.76
N GLN A 233 -1.22 10.48 -20.97
CA GLN A 233 -2.14 9.49 -21.53
C GLN A 233 -1.91 8.07 -20.96
N CYS A 234 -0.79 7.81 -20.29
CA CYS A 234 -0.45 6.52 -19.67
C CYS A 234 -0.68 6.55 -18.15
N GLN A 235 -1.21 7.62 -17.60
CA GLN A 235 -1.57 7.68 -16.18
C GLN A 235 -2.72 6.72 -15.87
N ILE A 236 -2.59 6.02 -14.76
CA ILE A 236 -3.61 5.15 -14.19
C ILE A 236 -4.03 5.73 -12.83
N ASP A 237 -5.32 5.81 -12.58
CA ASP A 237 -5.82 6.24 -11.27
C ASP A 237 -5.26 5.29 -10.18
N PRO A 238 -4.60 5.83 -9.14
CA PRO A 238 -4.03 5.01 -8.08
C PRO A 238 -4.98 3.96 -7.49
N ARG A 239 -6.29 4.28 -7.44
CA ARG A 239 -7.32 3.35 -6.92
C ARG A 239 -7.49 2.11 -7.80
N VAL A 240 -7.29 2.22 -9.11
CA VAL A 240 -7.33 1.06 -10.03
C VAL A 240 -6.20 0.08 -9.70
N LEU A 241 -4.98 0.61 -9.53
CA LEU A 241 -3.82 -0.21 -9.13
C LEU A 241 -4.03 -0.83 -7.73
N GLN A 242 -4.64 -0.07 -6.84
CA GLN A 242 -4.99 -0.51 -5.50
C GLN A 242 -6.03 -1.65 -5.53
N ILE A 243 -7.08 -1.53 -6.33
CA ILE A 243 -8.07 -2.60 -6.53
C ILE A 243 -7.37 -3.89 -6.99
N LEU A 244 -6.45 -3.79 -7.96
CA LEU A 244 -5.70 -4.95 -8.44
C LEU A 244 -4.87 -5.61 -7.34
N VAL A 245 -4.16 -4.82 -6.51
CA VAL A 245 -3.40 -5.35 -5.36
C VAL A 245 -4.30 -6.04 -4.35
N LEU A 246 -5.46 -5.44 -4.02
CA LEU A 246 -6.42 -6.02 -3.08
C LEU A 246 -7.03 -7.34 -3.60
N VAL A 247 -7.39 -7.37 -4.89
CA VAL A 247 -7.92 -8.58 -5.53
C VAL A 247 -6.85 -9.67 -5.60
N LEU A 248 -5.62 -9.32 -5.96
CA LEU A 248 -4.49 -10.23 -5.98
C LEU A 248 -4.23 -10.86 -4.59
N ASN A 249 -4.22 -10.04 -3.54
CA ASN A 249 -4.02 -10.50 -2.17
C ASN A 249 -5.13 -11.43 -1.71
N LYS A 250 -6.38 -11.14 -2.09
CA LYS A 250 -7.53 -11.95 -1.69
C LYS A 250 -7.59 -13.30 -2.42
N TYR A 251 -7.28 -13.33 -3.71
CA TYR A 251 -7.50 -14.50 -4.56
C TYR A 251 -6.21 -15.23 -4.97
N GLY A 252 -5.04 -14.68 -4.65
CA GLY A 252 -3.73 -15.27 -4.94
C GLY A 252 -3.26 -15.14 -6.39
N SER A 253 -4.18 -14.96 -7.34
CA SER A 253 -3.83 -14.65 -8.74
C SER A 253 -4.93 -13.84 -9.41
N VAL A 254 -4.54 -13.02 -10.39
CA VAL A 254 -5.41 -12.13 -11.16
C VAL A 254 -5.00 -12.15 -12.63
N GLY A 255 -6.01 -12.24 -13.50
CA GLY A 255 -5.84 -11.97 -14.92
C GLY A 255 -6.53 -10.68 -15.31
N VAL A 256 -5.84 -9.85 -16.10
CA VAL A 256 -6.29 -8.54 -16.56
C VAL A 256 -6.29 -8.51 -18.07
N SER A 257 -7.34 -8.01 -18.68
CA SER A 257 -7.41 -7.84 -20.12
C SER A 257 -7.22 -6.40 -20.58
N ASP A 258 -7.56 -5.41 -19.73
CA ASP A 258 -7.43 -3.99 -20.11
C ASP A 258 -7.31 -3.10 -18.86
N ILE A 259 -6.47 -2.04 -18.96
CA ILE A 259 -6.39 -0.96 -17.98
C ILE A 259 -6.43 0.39 -18.70
N ASN A 260 -5.49 0.66 -19.62
CA ASN A 260 -5.33 1.96 -20.26
C ASN A 260 -5.16 1.82 -21.78
N ARG A 261 -6.24 1.93 -22.54
CA ARG A 261 -6.26 1.79 -24.00
C ARG A 261 -5.38 2.78 -24.75
N PRO A 262 -5.40 4.09 -24.43
CA PRO A 262 -4.52 5.04 -25.11
C PRO A 262 -3.04 4.73 -24.95
N CYS A 263 -2.62 4.26 -23.77
CA CYS A 263 -1.24 3.87 -23.52
C CYS A 263 -0.85 2.62 -24.30
N ALA A 264 -1.76 1.65 -24.39
CA ALA A 264 -1.59 0.44 -25.20
C ALA A 264 -1.56 0.72 -26.72
N GLY A 265 -1.92 1.94 -27.14
CA GLY A 265 -2.07 2.31 -28.56
C GLY A 265 -3.39 1.81 -29.16
N GLU A 266 -4.36 1.49 -28.31
CA GLU A 266 -5.70 1.07 -28.70
C GLU A 266 -6.66 2.25 -28.59
N GLY A 267 -7.02 2.86 -29.72
CA GLY A 267 -7.94 4.02 -29.77
C GLY A 267 -9.41 3.66 -29.97
N LEU A 268 -9.77 2.38 -29.96
CA LEU A 268 -11.12 1.93 -30.23
C LEU A 268 -12.04 2.17 -29.02
N HIS A 269 -13.20 2.78 -29.28
CA HIS A 269 -14.27 3.03 -28.30
C HIS A 269 -13.87 3.94 -27.12
N CYS A 270 -12.95 4.88 -27.33
CA CYS A 270 -12.50 5.81 -26.30
C CYS A 270 -13.53 6.89 -25.93
N GLU A 271 -14.54 7.15 -26.72
CA GLU A 271 -15.49 8.25 -26.52
C GLU A 271 -16.23 8.17 -25.18
N TYR A 272 -16.48 6.96 -24.68
CA TYR A 272 -17.26 6.73 -23.46
C TYR A 272 -16.56 5.75 -22.48
N SER A 273 -15.34 5.30 -22.79
CA SER A 273 -14.66 4.29 -22.00
C SER A 273 -13.91 4.89 -20.82
N ALA A 274 -14.06 4.29 -19.66
CA ALA A 274 -13.30 4.63 -18.46
C ALA A 274 -11.80 4.24 -18.57
N HIS A 275 -11.46 3.32 -19.50
CA HIS A 275 -10.07 3.00 -19.85
C HIS A 275 -9.36 4.08 -20.64
N CYS A 276 -10.10 5.06 -21.17
CA CYS A 276 -9.56 6.14 -21.99
C CYS A 276 -9.57 7.50 -21.27
N THR A 277 -9.97 7.55 -20.02
CA THR A 277 -9.81 8.76 -19.20
C THR A 277 -8.33 9.00 -18.89
N SER A 278 -7.96 10.22 -18.54
CA SER A 278 -6.59 10.55 -18.12
C SER A 278 -6.63 11.22 -16.75
N PRO A 279 -6.25 10.47 -15.69
CA PRO A 279 -5.82 9.06 -15.65
C PRO A 279 -6.91 8.06 -16.02
N SER A 280 -6.52 6.86 -16.49
CA SER A 280 -7.45 5.74 -16.68
C SER A 280 -8.07 5.33 -15.34
N THR A 281 -9.38 5.13 -15.31
CA THR A 281 -10.13 4.88 -14.07
C THR A 281 -10.74 3.48 -14.01
N ALA A 282 -10.38 2.58 -14.93
CA ALA A 282 -10.98 1.27 -15.07
C ALA A 282 -9.97 0.12 -15.12
N VAL A 283 -10.48 -1.07 -14.83
CA VAL A 283 -9.79 -2.35 -15.07
C VAL A 283 -10.79 -3.42 -15.49
N ASP A 284 -10.37 -4.25 -16.45
CA ASP A 284 -11.09 -5.42 -16.91
C ASP A 284 -10.42 -6.69 -16.39
N PHE A 285 -11.14 -7.43 -15.56
CA PHE A 285 -10.69 -8.74 -15.06
C PHE A 285 -11.12 -9.85 -16.01
N ASN A 286 -10.20 -10.73 -16.38
CA ASN A 286 -10.51 -11.96 -17.11
C ASN A 286 -10.42 -13.22 -16.24
N SER A 287 -9.76 -13.15 -15.07
CA SER A 287 -9.71 -14.24 -14.10
C SER A 287 -9.33 -13.77 -12.68
N ILE A 288 -9.75 -14.54 -11.68
CA ILE A 288 -9.30 -14.44 -10.29
C ILE A 288 -9.10 -15.84 -9.70
N GLY A 289 -8.00 -16.07 -8.98
CA GLY A 289 -7.72 -17.38 -8.39
C GLY A 289 -7.74 -18.52 -9.41
N GLY A 290 -7.30 -18.27 -10.63
CA GLY A 290 -7.33 -19.22 -11.76
C GLY A 290 -8.72 -19.50 -12.35
N ARG A 291 -9.78 -18.81 -11.91
CA ARG A 291 -11.16 -18.94 -12.42
C ARG A 291 -11.49 -17.77 -13.35
N THR A 292 -12.06 -18.06 -14.51
CA THR A 292 -12.46 -17.04 -15.50
C THR A 292 -13.55 -16.12 -14.95
N THR A 293 -13.48 -14.83 -15.30
CA THR A 293 -14.48 -13.81 -15.02
C THR A 293 -15.10 -13.28 -16.31
N THR A 294 -16.42 -13.40 -16.44
CA THR A 294 -17.21 -12.97 -17.61
C THR A 294 -18.39 -12.07 -17.23
N GLY A 295 -18.44 -11.65 -15.97
CA GLY A 295 -19.49 -10.79 -15.45
C GLY A 295 -20.72 -11.52 -14.88
N GLY A 296 -20.92 -12.81 -15.17
CA GLY A 296 -22.08 -13.60 -14.72
C GLY A 296 -21.72 -14.95 -14.11
N ASP A 297 -20.48 -15.37 -14.19
CA ASP A 297 -19.96 -16.60 -13.58
C ASP A 297 -19.76 -16.45 -12.06
N PRO A 298 -19.62 -17.58 -11.33
CA PRO A 298 -19.46 -17.53 -9.87
C PRO A 298 -18.27 -16.70 -9.38
N ALA A 299 -17.14 -16.67 -10.12
CA ALA A 299 -15.98 -15.88 -9.74
C ALA A 299 -16.27 -14.38 -9.89
N SER A 300 -16.96 -13.98 -10.97
CA SER A 300 -17.41 -12.59 -11.14
C SER A 300 -18.38 -12.14 -10.04
N LEU A 301 -19.34 -13.00 -9.64
CA LEU A 301 -20.28 -12.65 -8.59
C LEU A 301 -19.60 -12.51 -7.22
N GLU A 302 -18.65 -13.40 -6.92
CA GLU A 302 -17.82 -13.34 -5.71
C GLU A 302 -16.96 -12.07 -5.70
N LEU A 303 -16.30 -11.76 -6.82
CA LEU A 303 -15.49 -10.57 -6.96
C LEU A 303 -16.31 -9.29 -6.80
N LEU A 304 -17.47 -9.20 -7.43
CA LEU A 304 -18.39 -8.05 -7.30
C LEU A 304 -18.86 -7.83 -5.87
N ALA A 305 -19.22 -8.91 -5.16
CA ALA A 305 -19.60 -8.82 -3.75
C ALA A 305 -18.46 -8.27 -2.89
N TYR A 306 -17.23 -8.70 -3.14
CA TYR A 306 -16.05 -8.17 -2.47
C TYR A 306 -15.79 -6.71 -2.84
N LEU A 307 -15.81 -6.38 -4.13
CA LEU A 307 -15.54 -5.02 -4.61
C LEU A 307 -16.55 -4.00 -4.07
N ASP A 308 -17.83 -4.39 -3.92
CA ASP A 308 -18.83 -3.50 -3.33
C ASP A 308 -18.53 -3.12 -1.87
N THR A 309 -17.73 -3.93 -1.16
CA THR A 309 -17.31 -3.59 0.21
C THR A 309 -16.14 -2.60 0.26
N ILE A 310 -15.34 -2.52 -0.80
CA ILE A 310 -14.10 -1.72 -0.81
C ILE A 310 -14.16 -0.50 -1.74
N MET A 311 -14.93 -0.58 -2.82
CA MET A 311 -15.06 0.52 -3.77
C MET A 311 -15.94 1.64 -3.19
N PRO A 312 -15.59 2.91 -3.44
CA PRO A 312 -16.36 4.04 -2.93
C PRO A 312 -17.70 4.18 -3.69
N LYS A 313 -18.66 4.80 -3.02
CA LYS A 313 -19.96 5.11 -3.64
C LYS A 313 -19.76 5.96 -4.90
N GLY A 314 -20.43 5.58 -5.98
CA GLY A 314 -20.28 6.19 -7.30
C GLY A 314 -19.32 5.43 -8.22
N SER A 315 -18.80 4.29 -7.78
CA SER A 315 -18.10 3.34 -8.65
C SER A 315 -19.07 2.59 -9.55
N HIS A 316 -18.55 1.97 -10.62
CA HIS A 316 -19.36 1.23 -11.57
C HIS A 316 -18.85 -0.19 -11.80
N ALA A 317 -19.73 -1.09 -12.23
CA ALA A 317 -19.37 -2.41 -12.74
C ALA A 317 -20.23 -2.78 -13.95
N GLY A 318 -19.59 -3.31 -14.96
CA GLY A 318 -20.23 -3.73 -16.20
C GLY A 318 -21.05 -5.03 -16.08
N GLN A 319 -21.51 -5.53 -17.25
CA GLN A 319 -22.08 -6.85 -17.49
C GLN A 319 -23.37 -7.14 -16.68
N VAL A 320 -24.16 -6.12 -16.34
CA VAL A 320 -25.40 -6.32 -15.59
C VAL A 320 -26.36 -7.32 -16.22
N GLN A 321 -26.41 -7.40 -17.56
CA GLN A 321 -27.25 -8.33 -18.32
C GLN A 321 -26.72 -9.78 -18.32
N CYS A 322 -25.49 -10.00 -17.87
CA CYS A 322 -24.83 -11.32 -17.90
C CYS A 322 -25.06 -12.11 -16.62
N ARG A 323 -25.67 -11.52 -15.60
CA ARG A 323 -25.81 -12.08 -14.27
C ARG A 323 -27.22 -11.91 -13.67
N PRO A 324 -27.58 -12.72 -12.65
CA PRO A 324 -28.76 -12.46 -11.83
C PRO A 324 -28.69 -11.08 -11.18
N ALA A 325 -29.83 -10.49 -10.86
CA ALA A 325 -29.90 -9.22 -10.17
C ALA A 325 -29.11 -9.26 -8.84
N MET A 326 -28.20 -8.31 -8.67
CA MET A 326 -27.45 -8.08 -7.44
C MET A 326 -27.78 -6.71 -6.89
N THR A 327 -27.81 -6.58 -5.57
CA THR A 327 -27.96 -5.28 -4.89
C THR A 327 -26.59 -4.84 -4.40
N PHE A 328 -26.19 -3.65 -4.79
CA PHE A 328 -24.92 -3.02 -4.38
C PHE A 328 -25.19 -1.79 -3.52
N GLN A 329 -24.27 -1.50 -2.62
CA GLN A 329 -24.28 -0.29 -1.78
C GLN A 329 -23.48 0.85 -2.43
N ASN A 330 -22.41 0.51 -3.12
CA ASN A 330 -21.41 1.46 -3.61
C ASN A 330 -21.29 1.46 -5.14
N ILE A 331 -21.64 0.36 -5.78
CA ILE A 331 -21.45 0.13 -7.22
C ILE A 331 -22.77 0.36 -7.98
N THR A 332 -22.70 1.08 -9.07
CA THR A 332 -23.76 1.19 -10.06
C THR A 332 -23.48 0.25 -11.23
N ALA A 333 -24.37 -0.67 -11.51
CA ALA A 333 -24.21 -1.64 -12.59
C ALA A 333 -24.65 -1.06 -13.94
N PHE A 334 -23.95 -1.42 -15.02
CA PHE A 334 -24.27 -1.04 -16.39
C PHE A 334 -24.08 -2.20 -17.37
N SER A 335 -24.58 -2.04 -18.60
CA SER A 335 -24.50 -3.08 -19.64
C SER A 335 -23.12 -3.02 -20.34
N ASP A 336 -22.48 -4.18 -20.47
CA ASP A 336 -21.18 -4.35 -21.13
C ASP A 336 -21.03 -5.80 -21.60
N PRO A 337 -20.19 -6.14 -22.61
CA PRO A 337 -20.06 -7.50 -23.13
C PRO A 337 -19.70 -8.55 -22.07
N CYS A 338 -20.28 -9.75 -22.17
CA CYS A 338 -20.08 -10.86 -21.21
C CYS A 338 -18.77 -11.63 -21.44
N THR A 339 -17.67 -10.94 -21.65
CA THR A 339 -16.34 -11.54 -21.96
C THR A 339 -15.30 -11.32 -20.87
N HIS A 340 -15.57 -10.44 -19.92
CA HIS A 340 -14.70 -10.01 -18.83
C HIS A 340 -15.55 -9.47 -17.69
N LEU A 341 -14.95 -9.02 -16.60
CA LEU A 341 -15.61 -8.22 -15.58
C LEU A 341 -14.99 -6.83 -15.53
N HIS A 342 -15.72 -5.83 -16.00
CA HIS A 342 -15.33 -4.43 -15.95
C HIS A 342 -15.68 -3.80 -14.60
N VAL A 343 -14.74 -3.02 -14.03
CA VAL A 343 -15.02 -2.11 -12.91
C VAL A 343 -14.31 -0.78 -13.12
N ASP A 344 -14.94 0.31 -12.65
CA ASP A 344 -14.35 1.64 -12.72
C ASP A 344 -14.71 2.54 -11.52
N VAL A 345 -13.88 3.57 -11.32
CA VAL A 345 -14.03 4.57 -10.25
C VAL A 345 -14.23 5.99 -10.80
N ARG A 346 -14.61 6.13 -12.08
CA ARG A 346 -14.73 7.45 -12.76
C ARG A 346 -15.79 8.36 -12.13
N GLY A 347 -16.81 7.81 -11.49
CA GLY A 347 -17.93 8.56 -10.90
C GLY A 347 -17.64 9.17 -9.53
N THR A 348 -16.43 9.00 -9.00
CA THR A 348 -16.09 9.41 -7.63
C THR A 348 -14.62 9.74 -7.46
N THR A 349 -14.32 10.66 -6.55
CA THR A 349 -12.93 10.96 -6.10
C THR A 349 -12.63 10.40 -4.72
N ALA A 350 -13.60 9.75 -4.08
CA ALA A 350 -13.40 9.17 -2.76
C ALA A 350 -12.39 8.00 -2.79
N PRO A 351 -11.59 7.80 -1.75
CA PRO A 351 -10.66 6.69 -1.66
C PRO A 351 -11.40 5.34 -1.52
N LEU A 352 -10.68 4.25 -1.73
CA LEU A 352 -11.19 2.91 -1.43
C LEU A 352 -11.43 2.77 0.08
N THR A 353 -12.48 2.04 0.43
CA THR A 353 -12.75 1.64 1.82
C THR A 353 -12.12 0.28 2.06
N VAL A 354 -11.06 0.22 2.83
CA VAL A 354 -10.46 -1.07 3.22
C VAL A 354 -10.96 -1.42 4.61
N THR A 355 -12.01 -2.23 4.68
CA THR A 355 -12.45 -2.80 5.94
C THR A 355 -11.60 -4.03 6.25
N SER A 356 -10.95 -4.05 7.41
CA SER A 356 -10.34 -5.25 7.97
C SER A 356 -11.49 -6.21 8.34
N GLY A 357 -11.77 -7.18 7.51
CA GLY A 357 -12.70 -8.25 7.89
C GLY A 357 -13.61 -8.73 6.75
N GLY A 358 -13.28 -9.87 6.26
CA GLY A 358 -14.11 -10.72 5.46
C GLY A 358 -13.40 -12.05 5.25
#